data_b35111df5cea7e1081e2d5ea0c175646
#
_entry.id   b35111df5cea7e1081e2d5ea0c175646
#
_cell.length_a   1.000
_cell.length_b   1.000
_cell.length_c   1.000
_cell.angle_alpha   90.00
_cell.angle_beta   90.00
_cell.angle_gamma   90.00
#
_symmetry.space_group_name_H-M   'P 1'
#
loop_
_entity.id
_entity.type
_entity.pdbx_description
1 polymer ?
#
loop_
_entity_poly.entity_id
_entity_poly.type
_entity_poly.pdbx_seq_one_letter_code
_entity_poly.pdbx_strand_id
1 'polypeptide(L)'
;MTKTSPASSLLADRFRGYLPVVVDVECGGFNSHTDAILEIAAVSVGMDENGILSPQDTWFFRVEPFPGANLEESSLKFTGIDPHHPLRIAHKEPEAFKEIFKNIRKTMKAELCTRAILVGHNAHFDHGFVNAAAVRNNLKRNPFHPFSSLDTASL
;
A
#
# COMPACT_ATOMS: atom_id res chain seq x y z
N MET A 1 -8.89 -42.60 1.12
CA MET A 1 -8.13 -41.41 1.55
C MET A 1 -8.69 -40.21 0.83
N THR A 2 -9.51 -39.44 1.49
CA THR A 2 -9.97 -38.15 0.99
C THR A 2 -8.79 -37.19 1.03
N LYS A 3 -8.27 -36.81 -0.14
CA LYS A 3 -7.34 -35.69 -0.25
C LYS A 3 -8.11 -34.44 0.18
N THR A 4 -7.90 -34.01 1.40
CA THR A 4 -8.33 -32.68 1.83
C THR A 4 -7.61 -31.68 0.95
N SER A 5 -8.35 -30.98 0.11
CA SER A 5 -7.81 -29.83 -0.61
C SER A 5 -7.21 -28.84 0.40
N PRO A 6 -6.08 -28.21 0.09
CA PRO A 6 -5.51 -27.23 1.00
C PRO A 6 -6.57 -26.15 1.28
N ALA A 7 -6.63 -25.70 2.54
CA ALA A 7 -7.56 -24.64 2.93
C ALA A 7 -7.32 -23.41 2.06
N SER A 8 -8.40 -22.83 1.53
CA SER A 8 -8.37 -21.63 0.70
C SER A 8 -9.54 -20.72 1.06
N SER A 9 -9.43 -19.43 0.77
CA SER A 9 -10.54 -18.47 0.87
C SER A 9 -11.09 -18.16 -0.51
N LEU A 10 -12.34 -17.63 -0.56
CA LEU A 10 -12.93 -17.16 -1.82
C LEU A 10 -12.06 -16.10 -2.50
N LEU A 11 -11.50 -15.19 -1.71
CA LEU A 11 -10.61 -14.14 -2.20
C LEU A 11 -9.31 -14.72 -2.76
N ALA A 12 -8.68 -15.65 -2.05
CA ALA A 12 -7.46 -16.31 -2.51
C ALA A 12 -7.70 -17.09 -3.81
N ASP A 13 -8.81 -17.78 -3.93
CA ASP A 13 -9.18 -18.50 -5.15
C ASP A 13 -9.38 -17.56 -6.33
N ARG A 14 -10.03 -16.42 -6.10
CA ARG A 14 -10.30 -15.43 -7.15
C ARG A 14 -9.03 -14.76 -7.66
N PHE A 15 -8.06 -14.50 -6.79
CA PHE A 15 -6.85 -13.76 -7.08
C PHE A 15 -5.56 -14.60 -7.02
N ARG A 16 -5.67 -15.89 -7.24
CA ARG A 16 -4.52 -16.84 -7.33
C ARG A 16 -3.61 -16.82 -6.10
N GLY A 17 -4.18 -16.68 -4.91
CA GLY A 17 -3.43 -16.60 -3.67
C GLY A 17 -2.87 -15.21 -3.35
N TYR A 18 -3.22 -14.20 -4.13
CA TYR A 18 -2.84 -12.81 -3.84
C TYR A 18 -3.94 -12.07 -3.10
N LEU A 19 -3.54 -11.25 -2.14
CA LEU A 19 -4.45 -10.31 -1.46
C LEU A 19 -4.41 -8.97 -2.19
N PRO A 20 -5.50 -8.52 -2.82
CA PRO A 20 -5.55 -7.18 -3.38
C PRO A 20 -5.58 -6.14 -2.25
N VAL A 21 -4.71 -5.15 -2.33
CA VAL A 21 -4.69 -4.00 -1.43
C VAL A 21 -4.63 -2.74 -2.27
N VAL A 22 -5.66 -1.93 -2.16
CA VAL A 22 -5.74 -0.65 -2.87
C VAL A 22 -4.86 0.36 -2.15
N VAL A 23 -3.90 0.96 -2.86
CA VAL A 23 -2.96 1.92 -2.31
C VAL A 23 -3.01 3.21 -3.09
N ASP A 24 -3.01 4.30 -2.36
CA ASP A 24 -2.88 5.65 -2.90
C ASP A 24 -1.88 6.43 -2.04
N VAL A 25 -0.93 7.11 -2.68
CA VAL A 25 0.07 7.95 -2.02
C VAL A 25 -0.04 9.38 -2.52
N GLU A 26 0.13 10.33 -1.60
CA GLU A 26 0.33 11.74 -1.91
C GLU A 26 1.79 12.08 -1.62
N CYS A 27 2.46 12.66 -2.61
CA CYS A 27 3.91 12.84 -2.59
C CYS A 27 4.33 14.27 -2.88
N GLY A 28 5.52 14.61 -2.42
CA GLY A 28 6.16 15.90 -2.68
C GLY A 28 6.85 15.99 -4.04
N GLY A 29 6.62 15.06 -4.94
CA GLY A 29 7.18 15.01 -6.29
C GLY A 29 6.97 13.67 -6.96
N PHE A 30 7.59 13.46 -8.12
CA PHE A 30 7.41 12.25 -8.93
C PHE A 30 8.56 11.24 -8.81
N ASN A 31 9.67 11.61 -8.18
CA ASN A 31 10.83 10.73 -8.03
C ASN A 31 10.75 9.94 -6.72
N SER A 32 10.45 8.67 -6.80
CA SER A 32 10.26 7.80 -5.63
C SER A 32 11.52 7.65 -4.76
N HIS A 33 12.71 7.88 -5.31
CA HIS A 33 13.96 7.74 -4.57
C HIS A 33 14.31 8.99 -3.76
N THR A 34 13.88 10.15 -4.19
CA THR A 34 14.29 11.44 -3.60
C THR A 34 13.16 12.23 -2.97
N ASP A 35 11.93 12.05 -3.44
CA ASP A 35 10.81 12.88 -3.05
C ASP A 35 10.01 12.26 -1.89
N ALA A 36 9.49 13.12 -1.03
CA ALA A 36 8.78 12.69 0.17
C ALA A 36 7.44 12.03 -0.15
N ILE A 37 7.10 11.00 0.61
CA ILE A 37 5.71 10.57 0.78
C ILE A 37 5.10 11.43 1.88
N LEU A 38 3.94 12.03 1.61
CA LEU A 38 3.25 12.91 2.57
C LEU A 38 2.01 12.27 3.17
N GLU A 39 1.31 11.45 2.40
CA GLU A 39 0.17 10.66 2.88
C GLU A 39 0.17 9.30 2.19
N ILE A 40 -0.31 8.30 2.89
CA ILE A 40 -0.57 6.97 2.33
C ILE A 40 -1.88 6.44 2.86
N ALA A 41 -2.70 5.92 1.96
CA ALA A 41 -3.87 5.13 2.29
C ALA A 41 -3.71 3.73 1.70
N ALA A 42 -4.04 2.73 2.48
CA ALA A 42 -4.12 1.34 2.03
C ALA A 42 -5.45 0.74 2.48
N VAL A 43 -6.15 0.10 1.57
CA VAL A 43 -7.47 -0.48 1.82
C VAL A 43 -7.46 -1.94 1.39
N SER A 44 -7.75 -2.84 2.33
CA SER A 44 -7.99 -4.24 2.01
C SER A 44 -9.41 -4.44 1.50
N VAL A 45 -9.61 -5.47 0.70
CA VAL A 45 -10.92 -5.83 0.17
C VAL A 45 -11.31 -7.22 0.66
N GLY A 46 -12.60 -7.40 0.90
CA GLY A 46 -13.21 -8.70 1.11
C GLY A 46 -14.07 -9.11 -0.07
N MET A 47 -14.42 -10.37 -0.16
CA MET A 47 -15.29 -10.90 -1.20
C MET A 47 -16.38 -11.74 -0.55
N ASP A 48 -17.63 -11.50 -0.93
CA ASP A 48 -18.77 -12.29 -0.45
C ASP A 48 -18.96 -13.58 -1.27
N GLU A 49 -19.96 -14.36 -0.89
CA GLU A 49 -20.30 -15.62 -1.56
C GLU A 49 -20.69 -15.44 -3.03
N ASN A 50 -21.17 -14.27 -3.41
CA ASN A 50 -21.56 -13.92 -4.77
C ASN A 50 -20.39 -13.36 -5.60
N GLY A 51 -19.19 -13.29 -5.03
CA GLY A 51 -18.02 -12.74 -5.71
C GLY A 51 -17.96 -11.21 -5.71
N ILE A 52 -18.77 -10.55 -4.88
CA ILE A 52 -18.79 -9.09 -4.78
C ILE A 52 -17.69 -8.63 -3.85
N LEU A 53 -16.85 -7.73 -4.34
CA LEU A 53 -15.77 -7.12 -3.57
C LEU A 53 -16.28 -5.89 -2.81
N SER A 54 -15.81 -5.72 -1.60
CA SER A 54 -16.08 -4.54 -0.78
C SER A 54 -14.87 -4.14 0.05
N PRO A 55 -14.71 -2.85 0.37
CA PRO A 55 -13.67 -2.40 1.29
C PRO A 55 -13.86 -3.05 2.67
N GLN A 56 -12.76 -3.44 3.31
CA GLN A 56 -12.79 -3.97 4.68
C GLN A 56 -12.05 -3.05 5.65
N ASP A 57 -10.73 -3.11 5.67
CA ASP A 57 -9.91 -2.30 6.56
C ASP A 57 -9.26 -1.18 5.80
N THR A 58 -9.16 -0.01 6.43
CA THR A 58 -8.46 1.15 5.89
C THR A 58 -7.36 1.55 6.85
N TRP A 59 -6.16 1.70 6.33
CA TRP A 59 -5.00 2.22 7.05
C TRP A 59 -4.55 3.51 6.37
N PHE A 60 -4.63 4.61 7.10
CA PHE A 60 -4.27 5.93 6.60
C PHE A 60 -3.23 6.56 7.52
N PHE A 61 -2.18 7.12 6.93
CA PHE A 61 -1.15 7.85 7.66
C PHE A 61 -0.79 9.14 6.94
N ARG A 62 -0.69 10.22 7.69
CA ARG A 62 0.13 11.38 7.30
C ARG A 62 1.56 11.04 7.65
N VAL A 63 2.46 11.29 6.71
CA VAL A 63 3.86 10.87 6.81
C VAL A 63 4.76 12.11 6.82
N GLU A 64 5.67 12.17 7.79
CA GLU A 64 6.71 13.18 7.79
C GLU A 64 7.69 12.93 6.65
N PRO A 65 8.12 13.97 5.92
CA PRO A 65 9.20 13.81 4.95
C PRO A 65 10.42 13.12 5.59
N PHE A 66 10.97 12.13 4.93
CA PHE A 66 12.18 11.48 5.43
C PHE A 66 13.36 12.47 5.42
N PRO A 67 14.40 12.29 6.27
CA PRO A 67 15.55 13.19 6.31
C PRO A 67 16.20 13.35 4.95
N GLY A 68 16.31 14.58 4.45
CA GLY A 68 16.87 14.88 3.14
C GLY A 68 15.89 14.73 1.97
N ALA A 69 14.64 14.45 2.23
CA ALA A 69 13.63 14.34 1.20
C ALA A 69 13.43 15.64 0.42
N ASN A 70 13.22 15.51 -0.88
CA ASN A 70 12.89 16.65 -1.73
C ASN A 70 11.37 16.93 -1.70
N LEU A 71 11.01 18.20 -1.75
CA LEU A 71 9.64 18.69 -1.80
C LEU A 71 9.52 19.67 -2.97
N GLU A 72 8.82 19.25 -4.03
CA GLU A 72 8.55 20.10 -5.19
C GLU A 72 7.37 21.02 -4.92
N GLU A 73 7.56 22.33 -5.10
CA GLU A 73 6.52 23.32 -4.86
C GLU A 73 5.25 23.06 -5.67
N SER A 74 5.40 22.66 -6.92
CA SER A 74 4.26 22.33 -7.80
C SER A 74 3.45 21.14 -7.27
N SER A 75 4.12 20.14 -6.71
CA SER A 75 3.45 18.98 -6.12
C SER A 75 2.72 19.34 -4.83
N LEU A 76 3.30 20.18 -3.99
CA LEU A 76 2.66 20.67 -2.78
C LEU A 76 1.43 21.52 -3.09
N LYS A 77 1.49 22.34 -4.12
CA LYS A 77 0.32 23.12 -4.61
C LYS A 77 -0.77 22.19 -5.14
N PHE A 78 -0.40 21.16 -5.88
CA PHE A 78 -1.35 20.20 -6.45
C PHE A 78 -2.07 19.41 -5.37
N THR A 79 -1.34 18.88 -4.39
CA THR A 79 -1.91 18.10 -3.29
C THR A 79 -2.61 18.95 -2.23
N GLY A 80 -2.25 20.22 -2.12
CA GLY A 80 -2.74 21.12 -1.07
C GLY A 80 -2.19 20.80 0.32
N ILE A 81 -1.14 19.99 0.40
CA ILE A 81 -0.53 19.59 1.67
C ILE A 81 0.59 20.56 2.04
N ASP A 82 0.51 21.10 3.25
CA ASP A 82 1.63 21.81 3.89
C ASP A 82 2.31 20.85 4.88
N PRO A 83 3.46 20.26 4.52
CA PRO A 83 4.13 19.28 5.37
C PRO A 83 4.69 19.88 6.66
N HIS A 84 4.81 21.20 6.75
CA HIS A 84 5.34 21.91 7.89
C HIS A 84 4.26 22.62 8.73
N HIS A 85 2.98 22.39 8.42
CA HIS A 85 1.90 23.01 9.17
C HIS A 85 1.95 22.58 10.64
N PRO A 86 1.90 23.53 11.60
CA PRO A 86 2.11 23.21 13.02
C PRO A 86 1.05 22.29 13.64
N LEU A 87 -0.14 22.21 13.04
CA LEU A 87 -1.22 21.32 13.49
C LEU A 87 -1.25 20.00 12.73
N ARG A 88 -0.31 19.77 11.84
CA ARG A 88 -0.22 18.52 11.09
C ARG A 88 0.42 17.45 11.97
N ILE A 89 -0.39 16.52 12.44
CA ILE A 89 0.10 15.34 13.17
C ILE A 89 0.45 14.28 12.13
N ALA A 90 1.73 13.95 12.05
CA ALA A 90 2.24 12.98 11.10
C ALA A 90 3.15 11.97 11.78
N HIS A 91 3.26 10.78 11.18
CA HIS A 91 4.14 9.71 11.63
C HIS A 91 5.43 9.71 10.83
N LYS A 92 6.50 9.24 11.43
CA LYS A 92 7.73 8.98 10.69
C LYS A 92 7.49 7.88 9.66
N GLU A 93 8.13 8.00 8.51
CA GLU A 93 7.98 7.04 7.41
C GLU A 93 8.12 5.57 7.84
N PRO A 94 9.20 5.17 8.58
CA PRO A 94 9.33 3.78 8.99
C PRO A 94 8.22 3.31 9.92
N GLU A 95 7.68 4.16 10.77
CA GLU A 95 6.57 3.82 11.68
C GLU A 95 5.29 3.54 10.90
N ALA A 96 4.94 4.42 9.96
CA ALA A 96 3.76 4.27 9.13
C ALA A 96 3.82 2.99 8.28
N PHE A 97 4.93 2.76 7.61
CA PHE A 97 5.08 1.59 6.73
C PHE A 97 5.18 0.27 7.50
N LYS A 98 5.83 0.25 8.65
CA LYS A 98 5.83 -0.95 9.52
C LYS A 98 4.42 -1.34 9.94
N GLU A 99 3.61 -0.38 10.33
CA GLU A 99 2.23 -0.63 10.75
C GLU A 99 1.37 -1.13 9.58
N ILE A 100 1.45 -0.48 8.42
CA ILE A 100 0.72 -0.91 7.22
C ILE A 100 1.13 -2.32 6.82
N PHE A 101 2.41 -2.61 6.72
CA PHE A 101 2.91 -3.92 6.30
C PHE A 101 2.51 -5.03 7.28
N LYS A 102 2.57 -4.75 8.57
CA LYS A 102 2.11 -5.67 9.62
C LYS A 102 0.63 -6.00 9.46
N ASN A 103 -0.21 -5.00 9.27
CA ASN A 103 -1.65 -5.19 9.10
C ASN A 103 -1.98 -5.94 7.80
N ILE A 104 -1.30 -5.64 6.71
CA ILE A 104 -1.46 -6.37 5.45
C ILE A 104 -1.07 -7.85 5.62
N ARG A 105 0.06 -8.13 6.26
CA ARG A 105 0.47 -9.54 6.53
C ARG A 105 -0.51 -10.28 7.40
N LYS A 106 -1.10 -9.62 8.38
CA LYS A 106 -2.17 -10.19 9.23
C LYS A 106 -3.40 -10.57 8.40
N THR A 107 -3.82 -9.69 7.51
CA THR A 107 -4.94 -9.94 6.59
C THR A 107 -4.62 -11.05 5.59
N MET A 108 -3.39 -11.07 5.04
CA MET A 108 -2.94 -12.17 4.18
C MET A 108 -3.07 -13.52 4.86
N LYS A 109 -2.66 -13.61 6.13
CA LYS A 109 -2.76 -14.86 6.90
C LYS A 109 -4.22 -15.26 7.12
N ALA A 110 -5.08 -14.31 7.46
CA ALA A 110 -6.51 -14.57 7.67
C ALA A 110 -7.21 -15.03 6.38
N GLU A 111 -6.83 -14.46 5.22
CA GLU A 111 -7.39 -14.78 3.91
C GLU A 111 -6.65 -15.90 3.18
N LEU A 112 -5.70 -16.55 3.82
CA LEU A 112 -4.91 -17.65 3.23
C LEU A 112 -4.19 -17.24 1.94
N CYS A 113 -3.75 -15.98 1.87
CA CYS A 113 -3.00 -15.44 0.76
C CYS A 113 -1.49 -15.50 1.04
N THR A 114 -0.71 -15.72 -0.02
CA THR A 114 0.76 -15.83 0.08
C THR A 114 1.48 -14.52 -0.13
N ARG A 115 0.85 -13.58 -0.84
CA ARG A 115 1.38 -12.25 -1.17
C ARG A 115 0.24 -11.25 -1.24
N ALA A 116 0.56 -9.98 -1.06
CA ALA A 116 -0.31 -8.89 -1.46
C ALA A 116 0.01 -8.45 -2.89
N ILE A 117 -1.00 -8.00 -3.62
CA ILE A 117 -0.84 -7.33 -4.90
C ILE A 117 -1.36 -5.90 -4.77
N LEU A 118 -0.53 -4.93 -5.12
CA LEU A 118 -0.91 -3.52 -5.07
C LEU A 118 -1.90 -3.21 -6.18
N VAL A 119 -3.01 -2.60 -5.81
CA VAL A 119 -4.03 -2.09 -6.74
C VAL A 119 -4.01 -0.57 -6.67
N GLY A 120 -3.98 0.08 -7.81
CA GLY A 120 -3.99 1.55 -7.86
C GLY A 120 -4.35 2.07 -9.23
N HIS A 121 -4.60 3.36 -9.30
CA HIS A 121 -4.80 4.10 -10.55
C HIS A 121 -3.45 4.69 -10.98
N ASN A 122 -2.87 4.20 -12.06
CA ASN A 122 -1.45 4.33 -12.39
C ASN A 122 -0.57 3.68 -11.30
N ALA A 123 -0.84 2.43 -11.02
CA ALA A 123 -0.32 1.69 -9.88
C ALA A 123 1.20 1.65 -9.77
N HIS A 124 1.93 1.73 -10.89
CA HIS A 124 3.39 1.73 -10.88
C HIS A 124 3.97 2.94 -10.12
N PHE A 125 3.25 4.07 -10.09
CA PHE A 125 3.65 5.25 -9.34
C PHE A 125 3.63 4.96 -7.83
N ASP A 126 2.49 4.52 -7.31
CA ASP A 126 2.34 4.18 -5.90
C ASP A 126 3.26 3.03 -5.49
N HIS A 127 3.36 2.01 -6.33
CA HIS A 127 4.23 0.86 -6.11
C HIS A 127 5.71 1.27 -6.01
N GLY A 128 6.16 2.18 -6.88
CA GLY A 128 7.51 2.72 -6.85
C GLY A 128 7.82 3.44 -5.53
N PHE A 129 6.90 4.26 -5.02
CA PHE A 129 7.06 4.95 -3.75
C PHE A 129 7.04 3.98 -2.55
N VAL A 130 6.15 3.01 -2.56
CA VAL A 130 6.09 1.98 -1.50
C VAL A 130 7.38 1.17 -1.45
N ASN A 131 7.87 0.72 -2.59
CA ASN A 131 9.12 -0.03 -2.67
C ASN A 131 10.33 0.81 -2.24
N ALA A 132 10.40 2.07 -2.66
CA ALA A 132 11.49 2.98 -2.26
C ALA A 132 11.49 3.20 -0.74
N ALA A 133 10.33 3.38 -0.13
CA ALA A 133 10.20 3.52 1.32
C ALA A 133 10.65 2.23 2.05
N ALA A 134 10.27 1.07 1.54
CA ALA A 134 10.67 -0.21 2.13
C ALA A 134 12.19 -0.40 2.09
N VAL A 135 12.83 -0.07 0.99
CA VAL A 135 14.30 -0.16 0.83
C VAL A 135 15.00 0.87 1.72
N ARG A 136 14.56 2.12 1.67
CA ARG A 136 15.15 3.23 2.45
C ARG A 136 15.14 2.97 3.94
N ASN A 137 14.07 2.38 4.45
CA ASN A 137 13.89 2.07 5.86
C ASN A 137 14.33 0.65 6.23
N ASN A 138 14.95 -0.08 5.31
CA ASN A 138 15.38 -1.46 5.52
C ASN A 138 14.25 -2.36 6.08
N LEU A 139 13.04 -2.18 5.56
CA LEU A 139 11.89 -2.97 5.96
C LEU A 139 11.95 -4.33 5.28
N LYS A 140 12.09 -5.36 6.10
CA LYS A 140 12.05 -6.75 5.66
C LYS A 140 10.61 -7.22 5.54
N ARG A 141 10.37 -8.26 4.77
CA ARG A 141 9.05 -8.86 4.59
C ARG A 141 8.00 -7.86 4.04
N ASN A 142 8.39 -7.07 3.02
CA ASN A 142 7.44 -6.30 2.24
C ASN A 142 6.36 -7.26 1.70
N PRO A 143 5.07 -7.04 2.04
CA PRO A 143 4.02 -7.98 1.67
C PRO A 143 3.69 -7.97 0.19
N PHE A 144 3.99 -6.88 -0.51
CA PHE A 144 3.62 -6.69 -1.90
C PHE A 144 4.49 -7.50 -2.86
N HIS A 145 3.85 -7.99 -3.92
CA HIS A 145 4.60 -8.54 -5.04
C HIS A 145 5.59 -7.50 -5.57
N PRO A 146 6.86 -7.87 -5.81
CA PRO A 146 7.91 -6.90 -6.13
C PRO A 146 7.74 -6.18 -7.48
N PHE A 147 7.03 -6.78 -8.43
CA PHE A 147 6.90 -6.25 -9.79
C PHE A 147 5.46 -6.09 -10.26
N SER A 148 4.56 -7.00 -9.88
CA SER A 148 3.20 -7.04 -10.39
C SER A 148 2.28 -6.15 -9.57
N SER A 149 1.39 -5.46 -10.26
CA SER A 149 0.32 -4.67 -9.69
C SER A 149 -0.94 -4.79 -10.56
N LEU A 150 -2.08 -4.44 -10.02
CA LEU A 150 -3.32 -4.29 -10.77
C LEU A 150 -3.57 -2.80 -10.97
N ASP A 151 -3.60 -2.39 -12.22
CA ASP A 151 -3.76 -0.98 -12.58
C ASP A 151 -5.18 -0.72 -13.07
N THR A 152 -5.93 0.07 -12.30
CA THR A 152 -7.33 0.40 -12.64
C THR A 152 -7.43 1.36 -13.83
N ALA A 153 -6.37 2.10 -14.16
CA ALA A 153 -6.32 2.94 -15.35
C ALA A 153 -6.23 2.12 -16.64
N SER A 154 -5.80 0.86 -16.54
CA SER A 154 -5.59 -0.05 -17.69
C SER A 154 -6.72 -1.06 -17.87
N LEU A 155 -7.71 -1.04 -17.01
CA LEU A 155 -8.85 -1.95 -17.06
C LEU A 155 -9.97 -1.46 -17.99
#